data_8468799a39227f0c5e5f0731010b3a09
#
_entry.id   8468799a39227f0c5e5f0731010b3a09
#
_cell.length_a   1.000
_cell.length_b   1.000
_cell.length_c   1.000
_cell.angle_alpha   90.00
_cell.angle_beta   90.00
_cell.angle_gamma   90.00
#
_symmetry.space_group_name_H-M   'P 1'
#
loop_
_entity.id
_entity.type
_entity.pdbx_description
1 polymer ?
#
loop_
_entity_poly.entity_id
_entity_poly.type
_entity_poly.pdbx_seq_one_letter_code
_entity_poly.pdbx_strand_id
1 'polypeptide(L)'
;MKMYFSNNSKNVWIEGRVETIETSMFSNKQVCQISTICPEPFFKDLQETINSIDTVDNRFYFPFYTVKPIPFSVYETIQILNLINDGNIKCGMEIDIYARGTIVNPIVYNRETQEYIGFGCEERPFTMLNGDRIIITTQTNNKKVKLIRNAQETNIFNSLKPNSTFLQLDSGDNTFTYSADDGNEFIDIKFKHYSQYEGI
;
A
#
# COMPACT_ATOMS: atom_id res chain seq x y z
N MET A 1 4.51 -19.06 -11.41
CA MET A 1 5.00 -18.26 -12.57
C MET A 1 4.09 -17.06 -12.77
N LYS A 2 4.61 -15.95 -13.28
CA LYS A 2 3.77 -14.83 -13.71
C LYS A 2 3.43 -14.98 -15.18
N MET A 3 2.15 -14.84 -15.50
CA MET A 3 1.64 -14.86 -16.86
C MET A 3 1.15 -13.46 -17.21
N TYR A 4 1.59 -12.95 -18.35
CA TYR A 4 1.29 -11.59 -18.80
C TYR A 4 0.31 -11.65 -19.97
N PHE A 5 -0.70 -10.80 -19.89
CA PHE A 5 -1.73 -10.68 -20.91
C PHE A 5 -1.82 -9.24 -21.38
N SER A 6 -1.95 -9.07 -22.68
CA SER A 6 -2.08 -7.76 -23.30
C SER A 6 -3.22 -7.79 -24.31
N ASN A 7 -4.09 -6.82 -24.24
CA ASN A 7 -5.10 -6.54 -25.25
C ASN A 7 -5.05 -5.06 -25.65
N ASN A 8 -5.93 -4.58 -26.53
CA ASN A 8 -5.92 -3.20 -27.02
C ASN A 8 -6.18 -2.15 -25.91
N SER A 9 -6.66 -2.55 -24.74
CA SER A 9 -7.07 -1.63 -23.67
C SER A 9 -6.27 -1.81 -22.38
N LYS A 10 -5.73 -3.00 -22.10
CA LYS A 10 -5.10 -3.32 -20.82
C LYS A 10 -3.90 -4.24 -20.97
N ASN A 11 -2.93 -4.03 -20.10
CA ASN A 11 -1.79 -4.91 -19.91
C ASN A 11 -1.79 -5.37 -18.45
N VAL A 12 -1.97 -6.65 -18.23
CA VAL A 12 -2.13 -7.21 -16.88
C VAL A 12 -1.30 -8.49 -16.71
N TRP A 13 -1.14 -8.89 -15.46
CA TRP A 13 -0.51 -10.16 -15.13
C TRP A 13 -1.30 -10.90 -14.06
N ILE A 14 -1.15 -12.22 -14.05
CA ILE A 14 -1.68 -13.10 -13.00
C ILE A 14 -0.59 -14.08 -12.57
N GLU A 15 -0.59 -14.45 -11.30
CA GLU A 15 0.32 -15.44 -10.76
C GLU A 15 -0.35 -16.80 -10.69
N GLY A 16 0.28 -17.80 -11.28
CA GLY A 16 -0.25 -19.15 -11.31
C GLY A 16 0.84 -20.21 -11.24
N ARG A 17 0.40 -21.43 -10.99
CA ARG A 17 1.21 -22.66 -11.00
C ARG A 17 0.70 -23.54 -12.12
N VAL A 18 1.59 -24.03 -12.96
CA VAL A 18 1.22 -25.02 -14.01
C VAL A 18 0.79 -26.32 -13.32
N GLU A 19 -0.39 -26.80 -13.69
CA GLU A 19 -0.96 -28.06 -13.21
C GLU A 19 -0.71 -29.18 -14.22
N THR A 20 -1.13 -28.96 -15.48
CA THR A 20 -0.95 -29.95 -16.53
C THR A 20 -0.49 -29.31 -17.83
N ILE A 21 0.26 -30.08 -18.61
CA ILE A 21 0.65 -29.74 -19.98
C ILE A 21 0.26 -30.94 -20.85
N GLU A 22 -0.68 -30.72 -21.75
CA GLU A 22 -1.15 -31.74 -22.69
C GLU A 22 -0.76 -31.33 -24.11
N THR A 23 -0.11 -32.24 -24.82
CA THR A 23 0.26 -32.04 -26.22
C THR A 23 -0.44 -33.05 -27.09
N SER A 24 -1.02 -32.61 -28.20
CA SER A 24 -1.58 -33.54 -29.21
C SER A 24 -0.43 -34.21 -29.98
N MET A 25 -0.21 -35.51 -29.72
CA MET A 25 0.67 -36.32 -30.53
C MET A 25 -0.09 -36.83 -31.76
N PHE A 26 0.56 -36.95 -32.93
CA PHE A 26 -0.01 -37.49 -34.19
C PHE A 26 -1.10 -36.66 -34.87
N SER A 27 -1.11 -35.34 -34.66
CA SER A 27 -1.99 -34.40 -35.36
C SER A 27 -1.20 -33.57 -36.37
N ASN A 28 -1.81 -33.25 -37.54
CA ASN A 28 -1.25 -32.32 -38.51
C ASN A 28 -1.10 -30.88 -37.99
N LYS A 29 -1.79 -30.56 -36.89
CA LYS A 29 -1.61 -29.34 -36.09
C LYS A 29 -1.27 -29.75 -34.67
N GLN A 30 -0.07 -29.48 -34.25
CA GLN A 30 0.32 -29.68 -32.87
C GLN A 30 -0.26 -28.56 -32.02
N VAL A 31 -1.08 -28.91 -31.03
CA VAL A 31 -1.65 -27.98 -30.03
C VAL A 31 -1.10 -28.39 -28.68
N CYS A 32 -0.64 -27.42 -27.93
CA CYS A 32 -0.24 -27.58 -26.53
C CYS A 32 -1.27 -26.87 -25.65
N GLN A 33 -1.92 -27.62 -24.77
CA GLN A 33 -2.80 -27.06 -23.76
C GLN A 33 -2.06 -27.02 -22.42
N ILE A 34 -2.04 -25.84 -21.79
CA ILE A 34 -1.43 -25.63 -20.49
C ILE A 34 -2.53 -25.23 -19.51
N SER A 35 -2.76 -26.05 -18.50
CA SER A 35 -3.67 -25.72 -17.41
C SER A 35 -2.89 -25.14 -16.24
N THR A 36 -3.42 -24.06 -15.67
CA THR A 36 -2.78 -23.34 -14.56
C THR A 36 -3.76 -23.14 -13.43
N ILE A 37 -3.30 -23.32 -12.18
CA ILE A 37 -4.03 -22.95 -10.96
C ILE A 37 -3.51 -21.60 -10.50
N CYS A 38 -4.41 -20.62 -10.34
CA CYS A 38 -4.13 -19.30 -9.84
C CYS A 38 -4.71 -19.17 -8.42
N PRO A 39 -3.88 -19.11 -7.35
CA PRO A 39 -4.36 -18.97 -5.98
C PRO A 39 -5.12 -17.66 -5.73
N GLU A 40 -4.73 -16.60 -6.42
CA GLU A 40 -5.45 -15.33 -6.50
C GLU A 40 -6.02 -15.20 -7.91
N PRO A 41 -7.34 -15.36 -8.10
CA PRO A 41 -7.96 -15.47 -9.43
C PRO A 41 -8.19 -14.10 -10.09
N PHE A 42 -7.40 -13.11 -9.74
CA PHE A 42 -7.53 -11.74 -10.24
C PHE A 42 -6.32 -11.32 -11.04
N PHE A 43 -6.57 -10.65 -12.15
CA PHE A 43 -5.54 -10.00 -12.95
C PHE A 43 -5.10 -8.72 -12.24
N LYS A 44 -3.79 -8.47 -12.22
CA LYS A 44 -3.16 -7.29 -11.62
C LYS A 44 -2.59 -6.41 -12.72
N ASP A 45 -2.68 -5.10 -12.53
CA ASP A 45 -2.04 -4.14 -13.42
C ASP A 45 -0.51 -4.36 -13.46
N LEU A 46 0.14 -4.00 -14.56
CA LEU A 46 1.60 -4.11 -14.69
C LEU A 46 2.34 -3.14 -13.76
N GLN A 47 1.75 -1.98 -13.54
CA GLN A 47 2.35 -0.92 -12.74
C GLN A 47 1.73 -0.88 -11.35
N GLU A 48 2.60 -0.76 -10.35
CA GLU A 48 2.20 -0.47 -8.98
C GLU A 48 1.85 1.02 -8.87
N THR A 49 0.68 1.33 -8.37
CA THR A 49 0.30 2.70 -8.04
C THR A 49 0.86 3.05 -6.68
N ILE A 50 1.63 4.13 -6.61
CA ILE A 50 2.28 4.61 -5.39
C ILE A 50 1.79 6.02 -5.12
N ASN A 51 1.17 6.23 -3.96
CA ASN A 51 0.76 7.52 -3.46
C ASN A 51 1.40 7.77 -2.09
N SER A 52 1.95 8.97 -1.88
CA SER A 52 2.58 9.35 -0.60
C SER A 52 1.97 10.64 -0.06
N ILE A 53 1.92 10.71 1.26
CA ILE A 53 1.70 11.95 1.98
C ILE A 53 3.02 12.26 2.69
N ASP A 54 3.71 13.28 2.18
CA ASP A 54 4.90 13.82 2.82
C ASP A 54 4.50 15.13 3.51
N THR A 55 4.87 15.27 4.77
CA THR A 55 4.53 16.46 5.57
C THR A 55 5.49 17.63 5.34
N VAL A 56 6.50 17.48 4.48
CA VAL A 56 7.49 18.51 4.17
C VAL A 56 7.33 19.04 2.77
N ASP A 57 6.91 20.31 2.64
CA ASP A 57 6.94 21.02 1.37
C ASP A 57 8.26 21.81 1.26
N ASN A 58 9.12 21.40 0.31
CA ASN A 58 10.40 22.06 0.02
C ASN A 58 10.15 23.27 -0.87
N ARG A 59 10.25 24.47 -0.30
CA ARG A 59 10.00 25.74 -1.01
C ARG A 59 11.28 26.45 -1.51
N PHE A 60 12.37 25.71 -1.66
CA PHE A 60 13.62 26.26 -2.15
C PHE A 60 13.75 26.07 -3.66
N TYR A 61 13.78 27.19 -4.42
CA TYR A 61 13.95 27.19 -5.87
C TYR A 61 15.11 28.10 -6.28
N PHE A 62 15.85 27.72 -7.32
CA PHE A 62 16.81 28.59 -8.00
C PHE A 62 16.17 29.26 -9.21
N PRO A 63 16.51 30.56 -9.56
CA PRO A 63 17.52 31.43 -8.93
C PRO A 63 17.03 32.11 -7.66
N PHE A 64 17.96 32.33 -6.72
CA PHE A 64 17.69 32.87 -5.40
C PHE A 64 17.65 34.42 -5.40
N TYR A 65 16.50 35.00 -5.14
CA TYR A 65 16.31 36.45 -4.95
C TYR A 65 15.79 36.75 -3.55
N THR A 66 16.59 37.40 -2.71
CA THR A 66 16.21 37.72 -1.33
C THR A 66 15.75 39.17 -1.19
N VAL A 67 14.45 39.41 -1.33
CA VAL A 67 13.82 40.68 -0.93
C VAL A 67 13.01 40.58 0.36
N LYS A 68 12.70 39.36 0.81
CA LYS A 68 11.98 39.01 2.05
C LYS A 68 12.52 37.71 2.63
N PRO A 69 12.35 37.45 3.96
CA PRO A 69 12.65 36.15 4.52
C PRO A 69 11.88 35.06 3.76
N ILE A 70 12.58 34.12 3.15
CA ILE A 70 12.01 33.01 2.41
C ILE A 70 12.07 31.79 3.29
N PRO A 71 10.94 31.16 3.65
CA PRO A 71 10.97 29.89 4.36
C PRO A 71 11.56 28.83 3.41
N PHE A 72 12.58 28.08 3.88
CA PHE A 72 13.23 27.01 3.13
C PHE A 72 12.35 25.79 3.01
N SER A 73 11.48 25.57 3.98
CA SER A 73 10.47 24.52 4.00
C SER A 73 9.32 24.90 4.93
N VAL A 74 8.15 24.40 4.67
CA VAL A 74 6.97 24.52 5.55
C VAL A 74 6.44 23.12 5.80
N TYR A 75 6.10 22.82 7.05
CA TYR A 75 5.38 21.61 7.39
C TYR A 75 3.90 21.85 7.10
N GLU A 76 3.39 21.27 6.02
CA GLU A 76 1.96 21.22 5.76
C GLU A 76 1.46 19.81 6.16
N THR A 77 0.62 19.75 7.19
CA THR A 77 0.00 18.49 7.60
C THR A 77 -1.19 18.19 6.72
N ILE A 78 -0.93 17.64 5.54
CA ILE A 78 -1.99 17.09 4.69
C ILE A 78 -2.39 15.75 5.30
N GLN A 79 -3.53 15.70 5.98
CA GLN A 79 -4.02 14.50 6.66
C GLN A 79 -4.99 13.67 5.81
N ILE A 80 -5.27 14.09 4.60
CA ILE A 80 -6.27 13.46 3.73
C ILE A 80 -5.61 13.10 2.40
N LEU A 81 -5.73 11.83 2.02
CA LEU A 81 -5.28 11.32 0.74
C LEU A 81 -6.41 10.58 0.04
N ASN A 82 -6.66 10.94 -1.21
CA ASN A 82 -7.53 10.17 -2.09
C ASN A 82 -6.70 9.18 -2.91
N LEU A 83 -7.02 7.88 -2.79
CA LEU A 83 -6.45 6.79 -3.56
C LEU A 83 -7.47 6.29 -4.56
N ILE A 84 -7.07 6.16 -5.82
CA ILE A 84 -7.94 5.68 -6.88
C ILE A 84 -7.55 4.24 -7.20
N ASN A 85 -8.52 3.33 -7.06
CA ASN A 85 -8.40 1.97 -7.55
C ASN A 85 -9.11 1.86 -8.92
N ASP A 86 -8.34 1.87 -10.01
CA ASP A 86 -8.85 1.75 -11.38
C ASP A 86 -9.35 0.33 -11.71
N GLY A 87 -9.21 -0.59 -10.77
CA GLY A 87 -9.72 -1.96 -10.87
C GLY A 87 -11.24 -2.03 -10.73
N ASN A 88 -11.82 -3.15 -11.14
CA ASN A 88 -13.25 -3.40 -10.99
C ASN A 88 -13.58 -4.19 -9.72
N ILE A 89 -12.59 -4.54 -8.93
CA ILE A 89 -12.75 -5.26 -7.66
C ILE A 89 -11.95 -4.60 -6.54
N LYS A 90 -12.34 -4.92 -5.33
CA LYS A 90 -11.64 -4.53 -4.10
C LYS A 90 -10.25 -5.17 -4.06
N CYS A 91 -9.22 -4.39 -3.74
CA CYS A 91 -7.84 -4.88 -3.66
C CYS A 91 -7.18 -4.53 -2.32
N GLY A 92 -6.22 -5.36 -1.93
CA GLY A 92 -5.33 -5.08 -0.82
C GLY A 92 -4.19 -4.15 -1.23
N MET A 93 -3.55 -3.53 -0.24
CA MET A 93 -2.45 -2.59 -0.42
C MET A 93 -1.30 -2.83 0.57
N GLU A 94 -0.18 -2.19 0.33
CA GLU A 94 0.88 -2.01 1.29
C GLU A 94 0.81 -0.57 1.84
N ILE A 95 0.74 -0.44 3.15
CA ILE A 95 0.79 0.83 3.85
C ILE A 95 2.15 0.91 4.56
N ASP A 96 2.89 1.94 4.27
CA ASP A 96 4.23 2.18 4.76
C ASP A 96 4.23 3.48 5.57
N ILE A 97 4.37 3.37 6.90
CA ILE A 97 4.39 4.49 7.83
C ILE A 97 5.83 4.72 8.25
N TYR A 98 6.36 5.88 7.96
CA TYR A 98 7.70 6.29 8.33
C TYR A 98 7.67 7.39 9.39
N ALA A 99 8.51 7.27 10.43
CA ALA A 99 8.63 8.22 11.52
C ALA A 99 9.85 9.13 11.35
N ARG A 100 9.61 10.44 11.19
CA ARG A 100 10.67 11.47 11.19
C ARG A 100 10.98 12.01 12.61
N GLY A 101 10.22 11.60 13.59
CA GLY A 101 10.35 11.94 14.99
C GLY A 101 9.69 10.91 15.88
N THR A 102 9.43 11.23 17.12
CA THR A 102 8.67 10.35 18.02
C THR A 102 7.19 10.44 17.71
N ILE A 103 6.54 9.29 17.51
CA ILE A 103 5.10 9.18 17.22
C ILE A 103 4.49 8.20 18.22
N VAL A 104 3.36 8.57 18.82
CA VAL A 104 2.64 7.73 19.79
C VAL A 104 1.30 7.30 19.21
N ASN A 105 1.05 5.99 19.24
CA ASN A 105 -0.21 5.36 18.82
C ASN A 105 -0.69 5.79 17.41
N PRO A 106 0.10 5.60 16.34
CA PRO A 106 -0.31 5.97 15.00
C PRO A 106 -1.51 5.14 14.54
N ILE A 107 -2.41 5.76 13.77
CA ILE A 107 -3.62 5.17 13.25
C ILE A 107 -3.93 5.68 11.86
N VAL A 108 -4.38 4.81 10.97
CA VAL A 108 -4.83 5.11 9.61
C VAL A 108 -6.29 4.73 9.49
N TYR A 109 -7.09 5.63 8.95
CA TYR A 109 -8.53 5.48 8.76
C TYR A 109 -8.91 5.51 7.29
N ASN A 110 -9.85 4.65 6.90
CA ASN A 110 -10.64 4.84 5.70
C ASN A 110 -11.89 5.66 6.09
N ARG A 111 -12.06 6.84 5.50
CA ARG A 111 -13.16 7.75 5.85
C ARG A 111 -14.52 7.27 5.36
N GLU A 112 -14.55 6.47 4.32
CA GLU A 112 -15.78 5.99 3.69
C GLU A 112 -16.34 4.78 4.44
N THR A 113 -15.48 3.79 4.74
CA THR A 113 -15.90 2.57 5.45
C THR A 113 -15.88 2.70 6.97
N GLN A 114 -15.28 3.77 7.50
CA GLN A 114 -15.03 3.99 8.93
C GLN A 114 -14.15 2.91 9.58
N GLU A 115 -13.49 2.10 8.76
CA GLU A 115 -12.51 1.12 9.20
C GLU A 115 -11.18 1.79 9.50
N TYR A 116 -10.41 1.19 10.39
CA TYR A 116 -9.07 1.68 10.72
C TYR A 116 -8.08 0.56 10.99
N ILE A 117 -6.81 0.88 10.85
CA ILE A 117 -5.69 0.10 11.36
C ILE A 117 -4.80 1.02 12.19
N GLY A 118 -4.52 0.66 13.43
CA GLY A 118 -3.76 1.47 14.36
C GLY A 118 -2.94 0.64 15.32
N PHE A 119 -2.06 1.32 16.07
CA PHE A 119 -1.15 0.70 17.01
C PHE A 119 -1.31 1.31 18.39
N GLY A 120 -1.18 0.46 19.41
CA GLY A 120 -1.25 0.87 20.81
C GLY A 120 -2.63 1.31 21.29
N CYS A 121 -2.74 1.56 22.57
CA CYS A 121 -3.91 2.11 23.26
C CYS A 121 -3.42 2.77 24.57
N GLU A 122 -4.30 3.46 25.29
CA GLU A 122 -3.96 4.11 26.58
C GLU A 122 -3.26 3.16 27.56
N GLU A 123 -3.75 1.93 27.69
CA GLU A 123 -3.23 0.92 28.63
C GLU A 123 -1.86 0.34 28.16
N ARG A 124 -1.62 0.33 26.86
CA ARG A 124 -0.42 -0.21 26.25
C ARG A 124 -0.01 0.66 25.07
N PRO A 125 0.63 1.81 25.32
CA PRO A 125 1.04 2.73 24.28
C PRO A 125 2.11 2.09 23.37
N PHE A 126 2.03 2.40 22.09
CA PHE A 126 3.00 2.02 21.09
C PHE A 126 3.74 3.26 20.59
N THR A 127 5.05 3.24 20.64
CA THR A 127 5.88 4.40 20.27
C THR A 127 6.83 4.04 19.12
N MET A 128 6.75 4.82 18.04
CA MET A 128 7.76 4.87 16.99
C MET A 128 8.80 5.94 17.33
N LEU A 129 10.05 5.64 17.01
CA LEU A 129 11.17 6.57 17.15
C LEU A 129 11.58 7.08 15.76
N ASN A 130 12.36 8.15 15.73
CA ASN A 130 12.90 8.68 14.48
C ASN A 130 13.66 7.60 13.68
N GLY A 131 13.31 7.43 12.42
CA GLY A 131 13.86 6.41 11.53
C GLY A 131 13.14 5.06 11.55
N ASP A 132 12.16 4.87 12.44
CA ASP A 132 11.32 3.67 12.42
C ASP A 132 10.39 3.67 11.21
N ARG A 133 10.12 2.45 10.74
CA ARG A 133 9.22 2.22 9.63
C ARG A 133 8.28 1.05 9.93
N ILE A 134 6.98 1.25 9.77
CA ILE A 134 5.99 0.18 9.86
C ILE A 134 5.52 -0.16 8.45
N ILE A 135 5.58 -1.44 8.09
CA ILE A 135 5.03 -1.95 6.84
C ILE A 135 3.84 -2.85 7.16
N ILE A 136 2.69 -2.47 6.62
CA ILE A 136 1.43 -3.19 6.76
C ILE A 136 1.05 -3.72 5.38
N THR A 137 0.93 -5.04 5.22
CA THR A 137 0.43 -5.66 4.00
C THR A 137 -0.99 -6.15 4.25
N THR A 138 -1.95 -5.69 3.44
CA THR A 138 -3.37 -6.00 3.62
C THR A 138 -3.93 -6.93 2.54
N GLN A 139 -3.09 -7.40 1.63
CA GLN A 139 -3.45 -8.30 0.55
C GLN A 139 -4.04 -9.60 1.08
N THR A 140 -5.01 -10.15 0.36
CA THR A 140 -5.60 -11.46 0.67
C THR A 140 -4.49 -12.52 0.76
N ASN A 141 -4.56 -13.38 1.78
CA ASN A 141 -3.57 -14.42 2.08
C ASN A 141 -2.14 -13.92 2.42
N ASN A 142 -1.91 -12.60 2.49
CA ASN A 142 -0.60 -12.03 2.81
C ASN A 142 -0.72 -10.84 3.78
N LYS A 143 -1.47 -11.03 4.89
CA LYS A 143 -1.61 -10.01 5.92
C LYS A 143 -0.43 -10.03 6.86
N LYS A 144 0.34 -8.94 6.92
CA LYS A 144 1.55 -8.82 7.75
C LYS A 144 1.65 -7.41 8.32
N VAL A 145 2.24 -7.34 9.50
CA VAL A 145 2.56 -6.07 10.17
C VAL A 145 3.96 -6.17 10.72
N LYS A 146 4.87 -5.34 10.21
CA LYS A 146 6.28 -5.36 10.56
C LYS A 146 6.75 -3.97 10.98
N LEU A 147 7.55 -3.91 12.03
CA LEU A 147 8.35 -2.75 12.40
C LEU A 147 9.78 -2.97 11.92
N ILE A 148 10.34 -2.00 11.24
CA ILE A 148 11.76 -1.93 10.91
C ILE A 148 12.38 -0.84 11.78
N ARG A 149 13.26 -1.26 12.68
CA ARG A 149 14.03 -0.39 13.59
C ARG A 149 15.50 -0.79 13.52
N ASN A 150 16.38 0.17 13.22
CA ASN A 150 17.83 -0.08 13.07
C ASN A 150 18.13 -1.24 12.08
N ALA A 151 17.46 -1.27 10.95
CA ALA A 151 17.54 -2.33 9.92
C ALA A 151 17.11 -3.74 10.40
N GLN A 152 16.50 -3.85 11.57
CA GLN A 152 15.98 -5.11 12.10
C GLN A 152 14.45 -5.17 11.94
N GLU A 153 13.95 -6.25 11.35
CA GLU A 153 12.52 -6.48 11.17
C GLU A 153 11.94 -7.22 12.38
N THR A 154 10.85 -6.71 12.93
CA THR A 154 10.10 -7.32 14.03
C THR A 154 8.63 -7.40 13.67
N ASN A 155 8.00 -8.55 13.90
CA ASN A 155 6.55 -8.68 13.78
C ASN A 155 5.88 -8.01 14.98
N ILE A 156 5.03 -7.01 14.70
CA ILE A 156 4.32 -6.23 15.72
C ILE A 156 2.80 -6.42 15.65
N PHE A 157 2.34 -7.54 15.12
CA PHE A 157 0.91 -7.86 15.02
C PHE A 157 0.19 -7.72 16.37
N ASN A 158 0.83 -8.12 17.46
CA ASN A 158 0.29 -8.01 18.83
C ASN A 158 0.20 -6.56 19.36
N SER A 159 0.78 -5.59 18.66
CA SER A 159 0.70 -4.17 19.01
C SER A 159 -0.44 -3.45 18.31
N LEU A 160 -1.22 -4.16 17.47
CA LEU A 160 -2.40 -3.59 16.85
C LEU A 160 -3.40 -3.13 17.91
N LYS A 161 -4.02 -1.99 17.65
CA LYS A 161 -5.12 -1.46 18.45
C LYS A 161 -6.33 -2.43 18.35
N PRO A 162 -7.08 -2.66 19.43
CA PRO A 162 -8.30 -3.46 19.38
C PRO A 162 -9.25 -2.99 18.25
N ASN A 163 -9.90 -3.94 17.59
CA ASN A 163 -10.80 -3.71 16.45
C ASN A 163 -10.13 -3.11 15.19
N SER A 164 -8.79 -3.14 15.08
CA SER A 164 -8.11 -2.82 13.83
C SER A 164 -8.49 -3.79 12.72
N THR A 165 -8.78 -3.27 11.53
CA THR A 165 -9.05 -4.05 10.32
C THR A 165 -7.92 -3.86 9.30
N PHE A 166 -7.68 -4.86 8.47
CA PHE A 166 -6.76 -4.73 7.35
C PHE A 166 -7.46 -3.99 6.21
N LEU A 167 -7.21 -2.69 6.13
CA LEU A 167 -7.83 -1.78 5.18
C LEU A 167 -7.64 -2.26 3.74
N GLN A 168 -8.67 -2.10 2.93
CA GLN A 168 -8.66 -2.44 1.50
C GLN A 168 -9.16 -1.24 0.69
N LEU A 169 -8.85 -1.23 -0.60
CA LEU A 169 -9.33 -0.25 -1.56
C LEU A 169 -10.55 -0.81 -2.29
N ASP A 170 -11.68 -0.16 -2.16
CA ASP A 170 -12.84 -0.41 -3.02
C ASP A 170 -12.57 0.11 -4.44
N SER A 171 -13.31 -0.36 -5.44
CA SER A 171 -13.19 0.17 -6.80
C SER A 171 -13.57 1.65 -6.83
N GLY A 172 -12.79 2.47 -7.51
CA GLY A 172 -12.94 3.91 -7.58
C GLY A 172 -12.19 4.67 -6.48
N ASP A 173 -12.77 5.78 -6.04
CA ASP A 173 -12.15 6.69 -5.07
C ASP A 173 -12.22 6.13 -3.65
N ASN A 174 -11.13 6.28 -2.91
CA ASN A 174 -11.01 5.88 -1.51
C ASN A 174 -10.27 6.95 -0.73
N THR A 175 -10.87 7.48 0.32
CA THR A 175 -10.30 8.57 1.10
C THR A 175 -9.72 8.06 2.41
N PHE A 176 -8.41 8.25 2.58
CA PHE A 176 -7.68 7.90 3.79
C PHE A 176 -7.27 9.12 4.58
N THR A 177 -7.20 8.95 5.88
CA THR A 177 -6.65 9.93 6.80
C THR A 177 -5.82 9.21 7.85
N TYR A 178 -4.92 9.94 8.51
CA TYR A 178 -4.12 9.40 9.59
C TYR A 178 -4.15 10.33 10.80
N SER A 179 -3.83 9.78 11.95
CA SER A 179 -3.70 10.49 13.21
C SER A 179 -2.72 9.77 14.12
N ALA A 180 -2.26 10.45 15.14
CA ALA A 180 -1.53 9.87 16.27
C ALA A 180 -1.94 10.61 17.54
N ASP A 181 -1.73 9.99 18.69
CA ASP A 181 -1.97 10.65 19.97
C ASP A 181 -0.95 11.77 20.23
N ASP A 182 0.29 11.60 19.72
CA ASP A 182 1.35 12.60 19.75
C ASP A 182 2.28 12.42 18.53
N GLY A 183 2.91 13.51 18.05
CA GLY A 183 3.86 13.47 16.93
C GLY A 183 3.26 13.32 15.55
N ASN A 184 2.03 13.76 15.35
CA ASN A 184 1.30 13.67 14.08
C ASN A 184 2.04 14.34 12.90
N GLU A 185 2.79 15.41 13.15
CA GLU A 185 3.61 16.15 12.18
C GLU A 185 4.86 15.38 11.72
N PHE A 186 5.21 14.28 12.40
CA PHE A 186 6.37 13.45 12.06
C PHE A 186 6.00 12.21 11.26
N ILE A 187 4.74 12.06 10.88
CA ILE A 187 4.25 10.91 10.13
C ILE A 187 4.37 11.17 8.63
N ASP A 188 5.10 10.32 7.92
CA ASP A 188 5.01 10.19 6.47
C ASP A 188 4.37 8.85 6.13
N ILE A 189 3.41 8.84 5.20
CA ILE A 189 2.72 7.61 4.81
C ILE A 189 2.80 7.43 3.30
N LYS A 190 3.10 6.19 2.90
CA LYS A 190 3.08 5.76 1.51
C LYS A 190 2.14 4.57 1.35
N PHE A 191 1.27 4.65 0.36
CA PHE A 191 0.37 3.57 -0.04
C PHE A 191 0.83 3.02 -1.38
N LYS A 192 0.83 1.69 -1.50
CA LYS A 192 1.15 1.00 -2.74
C LYS A 192 0.11 -0.08 -3.00
N HIS A 193 -0.40 -0.14 -4.21
CA HIS A 193 -1.35 -1.16 -4.61
C HIS A 193 -1.23 -1.48 -6.10
N TYR A 194 -1.77 -2.63 -6.47
CA TYR A 194 -2.04 -2.98 -7.86
C TYR A 194 -3.54 -3.03 -8.05
N SER A 195 -4.05 -2.27 -9.01
CA SER A 195 -5.45 -2.39 -9.42
C SER A 195 -5.72 -3.82 -9.91
N GLN A 196 -6.87 -4.36 -9.52
CA GLN A 196 -7.22 -5.76 -9.79
C GLN A 196 -8.49 -5.85 -10.63
N TYR A 197 -8.54 -6.89 -11.49
CA TYR A 197 -9.62 -7.12 -12.44
C TYR A 197 -10.06 -8.58 -12.42
N GLU A 198 -11.38 -8.81 -12.51
CA GLU A 198 -11.95 -10.17 -12.66
C GLU A 198 -11.70 -10.76 -14.03
N GLY A 199 -11.52 -9.91 -15.07
CA GLY A 199 -11.30 -10.31 -16.46
C GLY A 199 -10.64 -9.19 -17.27
N ILE A 200 -10.24 -9.53 -18.51
CA ILE A 200 -9.52 -8.66 -19.45
C ILE A 200 -10.15 -8.70 -20.83
#